data_7cc784084adee32b4d205ba9819c24e6
#
_entry.id   7cc784084adee32b4d205ba9819c24e6
#
_cell.length_a   1.000
_cell.length_b   1.000
_cell.length_c   1.000
_cell.angle_alpha   90.00
_cell.angle_beta   90.00
_cell.angle_gamma   90.00
#
_symmetry.space_group_name_H-M   'P 1'
#
loop_
_entity.id
_entity.type
_entity.pdbx_description
1 polymer ?
#
loop_
_entity_poly.entity_id
_entity_poly.type
_entity_poly.pdbx_seq_one_letter_code
_entity_poly.pdbx_strand_id
1 'polypeptide(L)'
;YLLYLTCKFVIKLKAYVFACAKGSKLYSIIFLKCPRCHKGEFLEANPYKLSNFNKVKERCPQCDLKYSIEPSFYTGSMYVSYGVGIAVAVAVYVLTLIFGLQLKISTLFAVIVVSLILAMPWIAAVSKSIWANIFFKFDKKIAQEVN
;
A
#
# COMPACT_ATOMS: atom_id res chain seq x y z
N TYR A 1 -5.99 23.19 4.54
CA TYR A 1 -5.15 23.44 3.34
C TYR A 1 -4.08 22.37 3.17
N LEU A 2 -3.37 22.01 4.26
CA LEU A 2 -2.30 20.99 4.23
C LEU A 2 -2.84 19.59 3.87
N LEU A 3 -3.96 19.18 4.45
CA LEU A 3 -4.65 17.91 4.16
C LEU A 3 -5.13 17.83 2.69
N TYR A 4 -5.56 18.94 2.13
CA TYR A 4 -6.01 19.02 0.74
C TYR A 4 -4.82 18.91 -0.22
N LEU A 5 -3.68 19.53 0.09
CA LEU A 5 -2.45 19.44 -0.69
C LEU A 5 -1.82 18.05 -0.64
N THR A 6 -1.80 17.40 0.53
CA THR A 6 -1.30 16.02 0.67
C THR A 6 -2.18 15.03 -0.08
N CYS A 7 -3.52 15.19 -0.02
CA CYS A 7 -4.44 14.36 -0.78
C CYS A 7 -4.25 14.54 -2.31
N LYS A 8 -4.06 15.77 -2.78
CA LYS A 8 -3.83 16.07 -4.20
C LYS A 8 -2.46 15.59 -4.69
N PHE A 9 -1.44 15.63 -3.82
CA PHE A 9 -0.11 15.09 -4.12
C PHE A 9 -0.12 13.55 -4.20
N VAL A 10 -0.79 12.88 -3.26
CA VAL A 10 -0.97 11.42 -3.27
C VAL A 10 -1.74 10.96 -4.51
N ILE A 11 -2.76 11.72 -4.93
CA ILE A 11 -3.52 11.42 -6.16
C ILE A 11 -2.65 11.61 -7.42
N LYS A 12 -1.85 12.69 -7.49
CA LYS A 12 -0.90 12.92 -8.59
C LYS A 12 0.20 11.87 -8.63
N LEU A 13 0.79 11.53 -7.49
CA LEU A 13 1.79 10.46 -7.38
C LEU A 13 1.21 9.11 -7.85
N LYS A 14 -0.02 8.82 -7.47
CA LYS A 14 -0.77 7.64 -7.93
C LYS A 14 -0.96 7.62 -9.44
N ALA A 15 -1.23 8.76 -10.08
CA ALA A 15 -1.37 8.88 -11.53
C ALA A 15 -0.03 8.71 -12.28
N TYR A 16 1.07 9.27 -11.75
CA TYR A 16 2.42 9.09 -12.33
C TYR A 16 2.91 7.64 -12.23
N VAL A 17 2.68 6.99 -11.10
CA VAL A 17 3.02 5.58 -10.90
C VAL A 17 2.15 4.68 -11.78
N PHE A 18 0.90 5.07 -12.07
CA PHE A 18 0.00 4.36 -12.98
C PHE A 18 0.52 4.31 -14.43
N ALA A 19 1.11 5.39 -14.91
CA ALA A 19 1.63 5.47 -16.29
C ALA A 19 2.91 4.65 -16.50
N CYS A 20 3.77 4.53 -15.47
CA CYS A 20 5.10 3.89 -15.58
C CYS A 20 5.12 2.41 -15.18
N ALA A 21 4.07 1.87 -14.55
CA ALA A 21 4.15 0.62 -13.79
C ALA A 21 3.28 -0.55 -14.31
N LYS A 22 2.64 -0.45 -15.48
CA LYS A 22 1.93 -1.60 -16.07
C LYS A 22 2.90 -2.75 -16.33
N GLY A 23 2.83 -3.79 -15.49
CA GLY A 23 3.72 -4.97 -15.51
C GLY A 23 4.85 -4.96 -14.47
N SER A 24 4.97 -3.91 -13.66
CA SER A 24 5.89 -3.84 -12.52
C SER A 24 5.24 -4.34 -11.23
N LYS A 25 6.04 -4.94 -10.33
CA LYS A 25 5.60 -5.31 -8.96
C LYS A 25 5.02 -4.12 -8.19
N LEU A 26 5.52 -2.90 -8.45
CA LEU A 26 5.02 -1.66 -7.84
C LEU A 26 3.54 -1.42 -8.15
N TYR A 27 3.07 -1.76 -9.35
CA TYR A 27 1.66 -1.68 -9.70
C TYR A 27 0.79 -2.56 -8.80
N SER A 28 1.19 -3.83 -8.62
CA SER A 28 0.49 -4.76 -7.73
C SER A 28 0.43 -4.26 -6.27
N ILE A 29 1.54 -3.69 -5.78
CA ILE A 29 1.66 -3.20 -4.40
C ILE A 29 0.76 -1.98 -4.16
N ILE A 30 0.82 -0.98 -5.03
CA ILE A 30 0.10 0.29 -4.83
C ILE A 30 -1.40 0.12 -5.03
N PHE A 31 -1.80 -0.68 -6.03
CA PHE A 31 -3.21 -0.92 -6.36
C PHE A 31 -3.80 -2.14 -5.66
N LEU A 32 -3.04 -2.79 -4.76
CA LEU A 32 -3.47 -3.97 -4.00
C LEU A 32 -4.04 -5.05 -4.92
N LYS A 33 -3.34 -5.32 -6.03
CA LYS A 33 -3.69 -6.35 -7.00
C LYS A 33 -2.89 -7.63 -6.75
N CYS A 34 -3.35 -8.73 -7.35
CA CYS A 34 -2.69 -10.02 -7.27
C CYS A 34 -1.21 -9.93 -7.70
N PRO A 35 -0.25 -10.43 -6.92
CA PRO A 35 1.17 -10.38 -7.28
C PRO A 35 1.53 -11.23 -8.51
N ARG A 36 0.73 -12.25 -8.87
CA ARG A 36 0.99 -13.17 -9.97
C ARG A 36 0.41 -12.70 -11.31
N CYS A 37 -0.86 -12.30 -11.34
CA CYS A 37 -1.55 -11.91 -12.57
C CYS A 37 -1.79 -10.40 -12.73
N HIS A 38 -1.62 -9.60 -11.67
CA HIS A 38 -1.87 -8.14 -11.60
C HIS A 38 -3.30 -7.71 -11.95
N LYS A 39 -4.25 -8.64 -12.10
CA LYS A 39 -5.66 -8.37 -12.46
C LYS A 39 -6.62 -8.59 -11.29
N GLY A 40 -6.48 -9.70 -10.57
CA GLY A 40 -7.31 -10.03 -9.44
C GLY A 40 -7.13 -9.07 -8.27
N GLU A 41 -8.15 -8.94 -7.45
CA GLU A 41 -8.09 -8.17 -6.20
C GLU A 41 -7.42 -8.98 -5.09
N PHE A 42 -6.56 -8.31 -4.31
CA PHE A 42 -5.82 -8.92 -3.22
C PHE A 42 -6.59 -8.91 -1.90
N LEU A 43 -7.33 -7.83 -1.61
CA LEU A 43 -8.15 -7.68 -0.41
C LEU A 43 -9.62 -8.03 -0.67
N GLU A 44 -10.34 -8.44 0.38
CA GLU A 44 -11.79 -8.67 0.31
C GLU A 44 -12.58 -7.36 0.20
N ALA A 45 -12.10 -6.30 0.85
CA ALA A 45 -12.74 -4.99 0.88
C ALA A 45 -11.72 -3.85 0.90
N ASN A 46 -12.20 -2.62 0.76
CA ASN A 46 -11.35 -1.44 0.91
C ASN A 46 -10.69 -1.41 2.29
N PRO A 47 -9.41 -0.97 2.39
CA PRO A 47 -8.65 -0.93 3.65
C PRO A 47 -9.35 -0.15 4.77
N TYR A 48 -10.17 0.85 4.43
CA TYR A 48 -10.90 1.70 5.37
C TYR A 48 -12.26 1.14 5.82
N LYS A 49 -12.68 -0.03 5.33
CA LYS A 49 -13.93 -0.67 5.74
C LYS A 49 -13.70 -1.47 7.02
N LEU A 50 -14.20 -0.97 8.16
CA LEU A 50 -14.01 -1.57 9.48
C LEU A 50 -14.54 -3.01 9.61
N SER A 51 -15.59 -3.38 8.86
CA SER A 51 -16.20 -4.71 8.94
C SER A 51 -15.24 -5.85 8.55
N ASN A 52 -14.36 -5.62 7.56
CA ASN A 52 -13.39 -6.61 7.06
C ASN A 52 -11.99 -5.99 7.00
N PHE A 53 -11.56 -5.38 8.11
CA PHE A 53 -10.32 -4.62 8.19
C PHE A 53 -9.12 -5.43 7.68
N ASN A 54 -8.61 -5.03 6.51
CA ASN A 54 -7.41 -5.61 5.89
C ASN A 54 -7.42 -7.14 5.71
N LYS A 55 -8.59 -7.74 5.53
CA LYS A 55 -8.71 -9.15 5.25
C LYS A 55 -8.28 -9.46 3.83
N VAL A 56 -7.30 -10.34 3.69
CA VAL A 56 -6.80 -10.83 2.40
C VAL A 56 -7.71 -11.94 1.92
N LYS A 57 -8.05 -11.97 0.63
CA LYS A 57 -8.78 -13.09 0.01
C LYS A 57 -7.98 -14.39 0.15
N GLU A 58 -8.65 -15.51 0.28
CA GLU A 58 -7.97 -16.81 0.34
C GLU A 58 -7.29 -17.15 -0.98
N ARG A 59 -7.98 -16.85 -2.10
CA ARG A 59 -7.50 -17.11 -3.46
C ARG A 59 -7.79 -15.94 -4.40
N CYS A 60 -6.96 -15.83 -5.43
CA CYS A 60 -7.18 -14.88 -6.49
C CYS A 60 -8.40 -15.30 -7.33
N PRO A 61 -9.38 -14.41 -7.55
CA PRO A 61 -10.55 -14.74 -8.37
C PRO A 61 -10.23 -14.92 -9.85
N GLN A 62 -9.02 -14.57 -10.29
CA GLN A 62 -8.63 -14.60 -11.70
C GLN A 62 -7.66 -15.75 -12.03
N CYS A 63 -6.64 -15.98 -11.21
CA CYS A 63 -5.61 -17.00 -11.47
C CYS A 63 -5.53 -18.09 -10.40
N ASP A 64 -6.50 -18.14 -9.49
CA ASP A 64 -6.63 -19.10 -8.38
C ASP A 64 -5.39 -19.25 -7.49
N LEU A 65 -4.49 -18.25 -7.49
CA LEU A 65 -3.35 -18.24 -6.59
C LEU A 65 -3.82 -18.18 -5.13
N LYS A 66 -3.40 -19.14 -4.31
CA LYS A 66 -3.61 -19.10 -2.87
C LYS A 66 -2.68 -18.04 -2.26
N TYR A 67 -3.26 -16.99 -1.66
CA TYR A 67 -2.48 -15.86 -1.12
C TYR A 67 -1.79 -16.17 0.22
N SER A 68 -2.28 -17.14 0.98
CA SER A 68 -1.68 -17.58 2.23
C SER A 68 -1.06 -18.97 2.06
N ILE A 69 0.25 -19.08 2.20
CA ILE A 69 0.97 -20.36 2.15
C ILE A 69 0.78 -21.12 3.46
N GLU A 70 0.82 -20.37 4.59
CA GLU A 70 0.69 -20.89 5.94
C GLU A 70 -0.28 -20.03 6.77
N PRO A 71 -0.89 -20.54 7.86
CA PRO A 71 -1.82 -19.80 8.71
C PRO A 71 -1.25 -18.48 9.24
N SER A 72 0.06 -18.42 9.55
CA SER A 72 0.76 -17.24 10.06
C SER A 72 1.58 -16.48 9.02
N PHE A 73 1.33 -16.74 7.72
CA PHE A 73 2.13 -16.16 6.62
C PHE A 73 2.27 -14.64 6.71
N TYR A 74 1.21 -13.92 7.07
CA TYR A 74 1.22 -12.47 7.14
C TYR A 74 1.79 -11.88 8.44
N THR A 75 2.24 -12.70 9.39
CA THR A 75 2.92 -12.20 10.61
C THR A 75 4.17 -11.41 10.24
N GLY A 76 4.93 -11.85 9.22
CA GLY A 76 6.10 -11.13 8.74
C GLY A 76 5.80 -9.76 8.12
N SER A 77 4.57 -9.51 7.66
CA SER A 77 4.18 -8.19 7.14
C SER A 77 4.18 -7.10 8.21
N MET A 78 4.20 -7.45 9.51
CA MET A 78 4.32 -6.47 10.60
C MET A 78 5.65 -5.72 10.53
N TYR A 79 6.75 -6.41 10.20
CA TYR A 79 8.06 -5.75 10.03
C TYR A 79 8.05 -4.78 8.86
N VAL A 80 7.38 -5.15 7.76
CA VAL A 80 7.21 -4.28 6.61
C VAL A 80 6.37 -3.04 6.98
N SER A 81 5.35 -3.20 7.83
CA SER A 81 4.53 -2.09 8.32
C SER A 81 5.35 -1.06 9.09
N TYR A 82 6.32 -1.50 9.90
CA TYR A 82 7.26 -0.60 10.57
C TYR A 82 8.07 0.22 9.56
N GLY A 83 8.67 -0.45 8.57
CA GLY A 83 9.44 0.24 7.53
C GLY A 83 8.60 1.25 6.74
N VAL A 84 7.39 0.87 6.33
CA VAL A 84 6.47 1.76 5.61
C VAL A 84 6.00 2.90 6.50
N GLY A 85 5.71 2.65 7.78
CA GLY A 85 5.33 3.68 8.75
C GLY A 85 6.43 4.74 8.94
N ILE A 86 7.68 4.31 9.10
CA ILE A 86 8.84 5.22 9.18
C ILE A 86 8.99 6.02 7.88
N ALA A 87 8.85 5.37 6.72
CA ALA A 87 8.93 6.06 5.43
C ALA A 87 7.84 7.13 5.27
N VAL A 88 6.63 6.86 5.72
CA VAL A 88 5.53 7.84 5.73
C VAL A 88 5.84 9.02 6.66
N ALA A 89 6.34 8.75 7.88
CA ALA A 89 6.73 9.80 8.83
C ALA A 89 7.82 10.71 8.27
N VAL A 90 8.86 10.12 7.68
CA VAL A 90 9.96 10.88 7.02
C VAL A 90 9.42 11.65 5.82
N ALA A 91 8.55 11.09 5.01
CA ALA A 91 7.94 11.77 3.87
C ALA A 91 7.13 13.00 4.31
N VAL A 92 6.34 12.89 5.38
CA VAL A 92 5.59 14.02 5.96
C VAL A 92 6.55 15.09 6.45
N TYR A 93 7.63 14.73 7.14
CA TYR A 93 8.65 15.66 7.60
C TYR A 93 9.33 16.40 6.44
N VAL A 94 9.78 15.66 5.42
CA VAL A 94 10.42 16.24 4.23
C VAL A 94 9.46 17.17 3.49
N LEU A 95 8.20 16.82 3.38
CA LEU A 95 7.17 17.68 2.77
C LEU A 95 7.02 19.00 3.53
N THR A 96 7.03 18.98 4.87
CA THR A 96 6.97 20.24 5.67
C THR A 96 8.17 21.13 5.40
N LEU A 97 9.38 20.56 5.19
CA LEU A 97 10.58 21.32 4.83
C LEU A 97 10.50 21.92 3.43
N ILE A 98 10.04 21.13 2.43
CA ILE A 98 9.92 21.59 1.04
C ILE A 98 8.93 22.76 0.93
N PHE A 99 7.83 22.71 1.69
CA PHE A 99 6.84 23.80 1.72
C PHE A 99 7.24 24.99 2.58
N GLY A 100 8.43 24.95 3.20
CA GLY A 100 8.93 26.03 4.03
C GLY A 100 8.09 26.32 5.28
N LEU A 101 7.32 25.33 5.74
CA LEU A 101 6.44 25.46 6.90
C LEU A 101 7.28 25.44 8.18
N GLN A 102 7.54 26.62 8.75
CA GLN A 102 8.21 26.75 10.04
C GLN A 102 7.25 26.41 11.18
N LEU A 103 6.97 25.11 11.34
CA LEU A 103 6.09 24.63 12.40
C LEU A 103 6.87 24.51 13.71
N LYS A 104 6.23 24.86 14.82
CA LYS A 104 6.74 24.53 16.15
C LYS A 104 6.87 23.01 16.26
N ILE A 105 7.86 22.53 17.02
CA ILE A 105 8.14 21.09 17.21
C ILE A 105 6.87 20.32 17.64
N SER A 106 6.10 20.89 18.55
CA SER A 106 4.83 20.29 19.01
C SER A 106 3.81 20.12 17.87
N THR A 107 3.67 21.12 17.00
CA THR A 107 2.74 21.07 15.86
C THR A 107 3.22 20.08 14.81
N LEU A 108 4.53 20.03 14.53
CA LEU A 108 5.12 19.07 13.62
C LEU A 108 4.88 17.63 14.08
N PHE A 109 5.10 17.36 15.38
CA PHE A 109 4.83 16.06 15.97
C PHE A 109 3.37 15.66 15.83
N ALA A 110 2.43 16.57 16.14
CA ALA A 110 0.99 16.33 15.99
C ALA A 110 0.62 16.01 14.53
N VAL A 111 1.17 16.73 13.55
CA VAL A 111 0.92 16.49 12.12
C VAL A 111 1.40 15.09 11.71
N ILE A 112 2.59 14.68 12.13
CA ILE A 112 3.12 13.33 11.84
C ILE A 112 2.22 12.26 12.46
N VAL A 113 1.86 12.38 13.74
CA VAL A 113 0.99 11.40 14.43
C VAL A 113 -0.37 11.28 13.77
N VAL A 114 -1.03 12.40 13.46
CA VAL A 114 -2.33 12.40 12.79
C VAL A 114 -2.22 11.76 11.39
N SER A 115 -1.16 12.07 10.64
CA SER A 115 -0.93 11.49 9.33
C SER A 115 -0.74 9.97 9.40
N LEU A 116 -0.01 9.46 10.40
CA LEU A 116 0.17 8.03 10.61
C LEU A 116 -1.13 7.32 10.99
N ILE A 117 -1.95 7.92 11.86
CA ILE A 117 -3.25 7.36 12.24
C ILE A 117 -4.18 7.24 11.02
N LEU A 118 -4.24 8.28 10.20
CA LEU A 118 -5.06 8.28 8.98
C LEU A 118 -4.54 7.30 7.92
N ALA A 119 -3.22 7.14 7.83
CA ALA A 119 -2.58 6.22 6.89
C ALA A 119 -2.56 4.77 7.38
N MET A 120 -2.82 4.49 8.66
CA MET A 120 -2.69 3.15 9.27
C MET A 120 -3.39 2.03 8.47
N PRO A 121 -4.66 2.15 8.06
CA PRO A 121 -5.31 1.09 7.30
C PRO A 121 -4.65 0.83 5.94
N TRP A 122 -4.19 1.89 5.30
CA TRP A 122 -3.47 1.78 4.02
C TRP A 122 -2.07 1.17 4.20
N ILE A 123 -1.32 1.60 5.23
CA ILE A 123 0.00 1.04 5.58
C ILE A 123 -0.10 -0.47 5.80
N ALA A 124 -1.09 -0.92 6.57
CA ALA A 124 -1.30 -2.35 6.84
C ALA A 124 -1.63 -3.15 5.56
N ALA A 125 -2.47 -2.60 4.68
CA ALA A 125 -2.82 -3.22 3.40
C ALA A 125 -1.62 -3.33 2.46
N VAL A 126 -0.88 -2.23 2.29
CA VAL A 126 0.32 -2.17 1.43
C VAL A 126 1.41 -3.09 1.96
N SER A 127 1.62 -3.16 3.27
CA SER A 127 2.63 -4.03 3.88
C SER A 127 2.36 -5.50 3.62
N LYS A 128 1.09 -5.94 3.67
CA LYS A 128 0.70 -7.31 3.28
C LYS A 128 0.95 -7.55 1.79
N SER A 129 0.64 -6.57 0.94
CA SER A 129 0.89 -6.68 -0.49
C SER A 129 2.38 -6.74 -0.81
N ILE A 130 3.23 -5.92 -0.16
CA ILE A 130 4.69 -5.98 -0.29
C ILE A 130 5.20 -7.36 0.14
N TRP A 131 4.75 -7.85 1.30
CA TRP A 131 5.14 -9.16 1.82
C TRP A 131 4.79 -10.27 0.82
N ALA A 132 3.57 -10.30 0.30
CA ALA A 132 3.16 -11.25 -0.72
C ALA A 132 4.02 -11.16 -2.00
N ASN A 133 4.35 -9.94 -2.46
CA ASN A 133 5.19 -9.74 -3.65
C ASN A 133 6.66 -10.16 -3.50
N ILE A 134 7.14 -10.36 -2.26
CA ILE A 134 8.46 -10.95 -1.98
C ILE A 134 8.46 -12.44 -2.34
N PHE A 135 7.41 -13.15 -1.96
CA PHE A 135 7.31 -14.60 -2.14
C PHE A 135 6.72 -15.02 -3.49
N PHE A 136 5.78 -14.23 -4.03
CA PHE A 136 5.15 -14.54 -5.31
C PHE A 136 5.81 -13.77 -6.46
N LYS A 137 6.13 -14.49 -7.54
CA LYS A 137 6.68 -13.88 -8.76
C LYS A 137 5.55 -13.60 -9.75
N PHE A 138 5.71 -12.52 -10.51
CA PHE A 138 4.82 -12.18 -11.62
C PHE A 138 5.00 -13.19 -12.77
N ASP A 139 3.89 -13.71 -13.30
CA ASP A 139 3.88 -14.63 -14.44
C ASP A 139 3.12 -13.99 -15.61
N LYS A 140 3.90 -13.63 -16.66
CA LYS A 140 3.36 -13.00 -17.87
C LYS A 140 2.40 -13.92 -18.66
N LYS A 141 2.64 -15.24 -18.65
CA LYS A 141 1.81 -16.21 -19.37
C LYS A 141 0.40 -16.24 -18.76
N ILE A 142 0.33 -16.41 -17.44
CA ILE A 142 -0.94 -16.43 -16.71
C ILE A 142 -1.65 -15.08 -16.79
N ALA A 143 -0.90 -13.97 -16.75
CA ALA A 143 -1.49 -12.64 -16.92
C ALA A 143 -2.10 -12.42 -18.32
N GLN A 144 -1.65 -13.14 -19.34
CA GLN A 144 -2.21 -13.12 -20.70
C GLN A 144 -3.39 -14.06 -20.87
N GLU A 145 -3.34 -15.26 -20.28
CA GLU A 145 -4.42 -16.27 -20.36
C GLU A 145 -5.71 -15.82 -19.64
N VAL A 146 -5.58 -15.00 -18.62
CA VAL A 146 -6.70 -14.46 -17.82
C VAL A 146 -7.40 -13.27 -18.51
N ASN A 147 -7.12 -13.00 -19.76
CA ASN A 147 -7.68 -11.85 -20.50
C ASN A 147 -9.13 -12.04 -20.93
#